data_001a1e470d557997b3570758500f0cfc
#
_entry.id   001a1e470d557997b3570758500f0cfc
#
_cell.length_a   1.000
_cell.length_b   1.000
_cell.length_c   1.000
_cell.angle_alpha   90.00
_cell.angle_beta   90.00
_cell.angle_gamma   90.00
#
_symmetry.space_group_name_H-M   'P 1'
#
loop_
_entity.id
_entity.type
_entity.pdbx_description
1 polymer ?
#
loop_
_entity_poly.entity_id
_entity_poly.type
_entity_poly.pdbx_seq_one_letter_code
_entity_poly.pdbx_strand_id
1 'polypeptide(L)'
;DMIIFNTTYHADNARKDEFIGWLKESYIPTVLEHGLLQDPQLTRIFADNEEEGTSLSLQFKSPDTQALERWHEECGEALLAEMQKRFGDQVLGFSTLLEVIDL
;
A
#
# COMPACT_ATOMS: atom_id res chain seq x y z
N ASP A 1 -9.67 18.17 -3.24
CA ASP A 1 -10.53 16.98 -3.34
C ASP A 1 -9.85 15.78 -2.70
N MET A 2 -10.62 15.01 -1.93
CA MET A 2 -10.11 13.84 -1.25
C MET A 2 -9.69 12.77 -2.25
N ILE A 3 -8.48 12.27 -2.07
CA ILE A 3 -7.92 11.20 -2.90
C ILE A 3 -7.78 9.94 -2.04
N ILE A 4 -8.17 8.82 -2.59
CA ILE A 4 -7.83 7.52 -2.02
C ILE A 4 -6.61 7.00 -2.77
N PHE A 5 -5.53 6.79 -2.04
CA PHE A 5 -4.33 6.18 -2.57
C PHE A 5 -4.40 4.69 -2.30
N ASN A 6 -4.61 3.92 -3.35
CA ASN A 6 -4.74 2.47 -3.26
C ASN A 6 -3.50 1.80 -3.84
N THR A 7 -2.92 0.89 -3.10
CA THR A 7 -1.88 0.01 -3.63
C THR A 7 -2.39 -1.42 -3.59
N THR A 8 -2.39 -2.06 -4.75
CA THR A 8 -2.73 -3.47 -4.87
C THR A 8 -1.44 -4.26 -4.91
N TYR A 9 -1.30 -5.22 -3.99
CA TYR A 9 -0.14 -6.09 -3.91
C TYR A 9 -0.53 -7.51 -4.26
N HIS A 10 0.39 -8.20 -4.93
CA HIS A 10 0.31 -9.65 -5.09
C HIS A 10 1.54 -10.27 -4.46
N ALA A 11 1.34 -11.09 -3.44
CA ALA A 11 2.42 -11.73 -2.69
C ALA A 11 2.40 -13.23 -2.89
N ASP A 12 3.57 -13.82 -3.13
CA ASP A 12 3.72 -15.28 -3.09
C ASP A 12 3.24 -15.81 -1.73
N ASN A 13 2.53 -16.94 -1.74
CA ASN A 13 2.00 -17.50 -0.50
C ASN A 13 3.09 -17.80 0.53
N ALA A 14 4.28 -18.15 0.09
CA ALA A 14 5.42 -18.39 0.97
C ALA A 14 5.89 -17.12 1.71
N ARG A 15 5.57 -15.93 1.20
CA ARG A 15 5.98 -14.65 1.78
C ARG A 15 4.82 -13.85 2.36
N LYS A 16 3.60 -14.33 2.21
CA LYS A 16 2.38 -13.59 2.58
C LYS A 16 2.39 -13.11 4.03
N ASP A 17 2.62 -14.01 4.96
CA ASP A 17 2.54 -13.65 6.39
C ASP A 17 3.62 -12.64 6.79
N GLU A 18 4.83 -12.83 6.28
CA GLU A 18 5.93 -11.89 6.53
C GLU A 18 5.63 -10.53 5.92
N PHE A 19 5.06 -10.49 4.71
CA PHE A 19 4.71 -9.24 4.06
C PHE A 19 3.60 -8.50 4.80
N ILE A 20 2.53 -9.19 5.20
CA ILE A 20 1.45 -8.59 5.99
C ILE A 20 2.00 -8.06 7.32
N GLY A 21 2.87 -8.82 7.98
CA GLY A 21 3.53 -8.37 9.20
C GLY A 21 4.34 -7.09 8.98
N TRP A 22 5.10 -7.02 7.91
CA TRP A 22 5.87 -5.83 7.57
C TRP A 22 4.97 -4.62 7.31
N LEU A 23 3.87 -4.81 6.58
CA LEU A 23 2.89 -3.73 6.36
C LEU A 23 2.34 -3.20 7.69
N LYS A 24 1.95 -4.10 8.60
CA LYS A 24 1.33 -3.75 9.89
C LYS A 24 2.31 -3.14 10.88
N GLU A 25 3.53 -3.63 10.92
CA GLU A 25 4.51 -3.26 11.94
C GLU A 25 5.46 -2.15 11.50
N SER A 26 5.67 -1.96 10.21
CA SER A 26 6.62 -0.99 9.69
C SER A 26 6.02 -0.01 8.70
N TYR A 27 5.43 -0.48 7.60
CA TYR A 27 4.96 0.38 6.53
C TYR A 27 3.85 1.33 6.99
N ILE A 28 2.75 0.79 7.50
CA ILE A 28 1.60 1.60 7.91
C ILE A 28 1.98 2.57 9.04
N PRO A 29 2.67 2.15 10.10
CA PRO A 29 3.09 3.09 11.14
C PRO A 29 4.00 4.21 10.61
N THR A 30 4.90 3.91 9.68
CA THR A 30 5.79 4.93 9.08
C THR A 30 4.99 5.95 8.29
N VAL A 31 4.02 5.50 7.49
CA VAL A 31 3.14 6.39 6.73
C VAL A 31 2.34 7.30 7.67
N LEU A 32 1.77 6.74 8.72
CA LEU A 32 0.96 7.50 9.68
C LEU A 32 1.80 8.52 10.45
N GLU A 33 3.02 8.16 10.84
CA GLU A 33 3.91 9.06 11.55
C GLU A 33 4.31 10.26 10.69
N HIS A 34 4.48 10.09 9.40
CA HIS A 34 4.76 11.18 8.46
C HIS A 34 3.62 12.20 8.42
N GLY A 35 2.38 11.76 8.53
CA GLY A 35 1.20 12.60 8.78
C GLY A 35 0.43 13.09 7.57
N LEU A 36 0.95 12.96 6.35
CA LEU A 36 0.23 13.44 5.15
C LEU A 36 -0.87 12.48 4.69
N LEU A 37 -0.70 11.18 4.89
CA LEU A 37 -1.72 10.18 4.55
C LEU A 37 -2.35 9.64 5.82
N GLN A 38 -3.65 9.35 5.77
CA GLN A 38 -4.44 8.95 6.92
C GLN A 38 -5.42 7.82 6.57
N ASP A 39 -6.09 7.31 7.58
CA ASP A 39 -7.17 6.32 7.47
C ASP A 39 -6.77 5.06 6.70
N PRO A 40 -5.73 4.33 7.17
CA PRO A 40 -5.31 3.11 6.51
C PRO A 40 -6.38 2.03 6.56
N GLN A 41 -6.54 1.31 5.45
CA GLN A 41 -7.36 0.12 5.40
C GLN A 41 -6.65 -0.94 4.58
N LEU A 42 -6.39 -2.08 5.20
CA LEU A 42 -5.76 -3.23 4.55
C LEU A 42 -6.81 -4.32 4.37
N THR A 43 -6.97 -4.78 3.14
CA THR A 43 -7.96 -5.80 2.81
C THR A 43 -7.33 -6.89 1.96
N ARG A 44 -7.90 -8.10 2.04
CA ARG A 44 -7.55 -9.19 1.13
C ARG A 44 -8.56 -9.21 -0.01
N ILE A 45 -8.05 -9.29 -1.22
CA ILE A 45 -8.89 -9.39 -2.41
C ILE A 45 -9.23 -10.87 -2.60
N PHE A 46 -10.53 -11.20 -2.67
CA PHE A 46 -10.95 -12.54 -2.99
C PHE A 46 -10.65 -12.85 -4.46
N ALA A 47 -10.04 -14.00 -4.70
CA ALA A 47 -9.70 -14.45 -6.05
C ALA A 47 -10.06 -15.92 -6.22
N ASP A 48 -10.31 -16.31 -7.46
CA ASP A 48 -10.69 -17.68 -7.79
C ASP A 48 -9.53 -18.67 -7.61
N ASN A 49 -8.30 -18.18 -7.70
CA ASN A 49 -7.11 -19.03 -7.62
C ASN A 49 -6.11 -18.48 -6.57
N GLU A 50 -6.41 -18.77 -5.31
CA GLU A 50 -5.54 -18.36 -4.19
C GLU A 50 -4.25 -19.20 -4.10
N GLU A 51 -4.15 -20.29 -4.86
CA GLU A 51 -2.94 -21.10 -4.89
C GLU A 51 -1.79 -20.37 -5.58
N GLU A 52 -2.07 -19.44 -6.48
CA GLU A 52 -1.06 -18.67 -7.19
C GLU A 52 -0.51 -17.49 -6.40
N GLY A 53 -1.02 -17.27 -5.20
CA GLY A 53 -0.60 -16.17 -4.35
C GLY A 53 -1.77 -15.48 -3.68
N THR A 54 -1.47 -14.41 -2.96
CA THR A 54 -2.47 -13.64 -2.22
C THR A 54 -2.44 -12.19 -2.69
N SER A 55 -3.61 -11.67 -3.02
CA SER A 55 -3.75 -10.26 -3.41
C SER A 55 -4.32 -9.44 -2.27
N LEU A 56 -3.71 -8.28 -2.04
CA LEU A 56 -4.07 -7.36 -0.96
C LEU A 56 -4.30 -5.97 -1.54
N SER A 57 -5.16 -5.21 -0.88
CA SER A 57 -5.36 -3.79 -1.16
C SER A 57 -5.07 -3.01 0.10
N LEU A 58 -4.19 -2.03 0.00
CA LEU A 58 -3.90 -1.10 1.09
C LEU A 58 -4.29 0.30 0.64
N GLN A 59 -5.20 0.92 1.37
CA GLN A 59 -5.69 2.25 1.05
C GLN A 59 -5.34 3.24 2.14
N PHE A 60 -5.04 4.47 1.71
CA PHE A 60 -4.92 5.64 2.57
C PHE A 60 -5.73 6.77 1.95
N LYS A 61 -6.08 7.74 2.77
CA LYS A 61 -6.68 8.99 2.31
C LYS A 61 -5.65 10.09 2.30
N SER A 62 -5.66 10.88 1.23
CA SER A 62 -4.87 12.11 1.09
C SER A 62 -5.82 13.28 0.83
N PRO A 63 -5.56 14.46 1.41
CA PRO A 63 -6.44 15.62 1.18
C PRO A 63 -6.44 16.09 -0.27
N ASP A 64 -5.33 15.90 -0.98
CA ASP A 64 -5.20 16.30 -2.39
C ASP A 64 -4.01 15.59 -3.03
N THR A 65 -3.81 15.84 -4.34
CA THR A 65 -2.73 15.23 -5.10
C THR A 65 -1.35 15.78 -4.71
N GLN A 66 -1.29 17.02 -4.28
CA GLN A 66 -0.02 17.67 -3.89
C GLN A 66 0.54 17.06 -2.61
N ALA A 67 -0.33 16.78 -1.64
CA ALA A 67 0.07 16.09 -0.42
C ALA A 67 0.59 14.68 -0.74
N LEU A 68 -0.05 13.99 -1.68
CA LEU A 68 0.37 12.66 -2.09
C LEU A 68 1.74 12.69 -2.77
N GLU A 69 1.98 13.65 -3.67
CA GLU A 69 3.28 13.81 -4.32
C GLU A 69 4.38 14.08 -3.29
N ARG A 70 4.10 14.96 -2.34
CA ARG A 70 5.03 15.27 -1.27
C ARG A 70 5.33 14.05 -0.41
N TRP A 71 4.28 13.29 -0.04
CA TRP A 71 4.47 12.05 0.70
C TRP A 71 5.35 11.08 -0.08
N HIS A 72 5.09 10.93 -1.38
CA HIS A 72 5.87 10.02 -2.21
C HIS A 72 7.36 10.37 -2.20
N GLU A 73 7.69 11.65 -2.35
CA GLU A 73 9.08 12.10 -2.34
C GLU A 73 9.74 11.96 -0.97
N GLU A 74 9.01 12.27 0.09
CA GLU A 74 9.56 12.31 1.46
C GLU A 74 9.54 10.95 2.16
N CYS A 75 8.68 10.05 1.75
CA CYS A 75 8.43 8.80 2.47
C CYS A 75 8.26 7.59 1.55
N GLY A 76 7.42 7.70 0.53
CA GLY A 76 6.99 6.57 -0.27
C GLY A 76 8.10 5.90 -1.06
N GLU A 77 9.01 6.69 -1.65
CA GLU A 77 10.11 6.13 -2.43
C GLU A 77 11.02 5.23 -1.59
N ALA A 78 11.34 5.66 -0.37
CA ALA A 78 12.16 4.89 0.54
C ALA A 78 11.48 3.59 0.97
N LEU A 79 10.17 3.66 1.24
CA LEU A 79 9.39 2.48 1.60
C LEU A 79 9.29 1.48 0.45
N LEU A 80 9.13 1.96 -0.78
CA LEU A 80 9.13 1.10 -1.96
C LEU A 80 10.47 0.40 -2.14
N ALA A 81 11.57 1.12 -1.97
CA ALA A 81 12.91 0.56 -2.05
C ALA A 81 13.13 -0.52 -0.98
N GLU A 82 12.65 -0.29 0.24
CA GLU A 82 12.73 -1.27 1.32
C GLU A 82 11.92 -2.52 0.99
N MET A 83 10.72 -2.37 0.47
CA MET A 83 9.89 -3.51 0.06
C MET A 83 10.60 -4.36 -1.00
N GLN A 84 11.16 -3.71 -2.02
CA GLN A 84 11.88 -4.40 -3.08
C GLN A 84 13.11 -5.12 -2.57
N LYS A 85 13.82 -4.52 -1.63
CA LYS A 85 15.00 -5.14 -1.01
C LYS A 85 14.65 -6.38 -0.19
N ARG A 86 13.53 -6.32 0.54
CA ARG A 86 13.12 -7.43 1.44
C ARG A 86 12.48 -8.59 0.69
N PHE A 87 11.64 -8.29 -0.29
CA PHE A 87 10.76 -9.27 -0.91
C PHE A 87 11.08 -9.54 -2.38
N GLY A 88 11.81 -8.64 -3.03
CA GLY A 88 12.15 -8.79 -4.44
C GLY A 88 10.89 -8.96 -5.29
N ASP A 89 10.93 -9.88 -6.22
CA ASP A 89 9.82 -10.18 -7.12
C ASP A 89 8.74 -11.08 -6.51
N GLN A 90 8.92 -11.50 -5.26
CA GLN A 90 7.92 -12.29 -4.54
C GLN A 90 6.74 -11.46 -4.06
N VAL A 91 6.86 -10.14 -4.09
CA VAL A 91 5.77 -9.19 -3.86
C VAL A 91 5.80 -8.17 -4.98
N LEU A 92 4.71 -8.09 -5.73
CA LEU A 92 4.52 -7.10 -6.78
C LEU A 92 3.40 -6.15 -6.36
N GLY A 93 3.49 -4.89 -6.76
CA GLY A 93 2.47 -3.92 -6.42
C GLY A 93 2.30 -2.87 -7.50
N PHE A 94 1.11 -2.31 -7.56
CA PHE A 94 0.82 -1.13 -8.37
C PHE A 94 -0.15 -0.24 -7.63
N SER A 95 -0.07 1.05 -7.89
CA SER A 95 -0.88 2.05 -7.22
C SER A 95 -1.93 2.65 -8.14
N THR A 96 -3.08 2.95 -7.57
CA THR A 96 -4.20 3.58 -8.25
C THR A 96 -4.64 4.78 -7.42
N LEU A 97 -4.83 5.91 -8.06
CA LEU A 97 -5.36 7.10 -7.41
C LEU A 97 -6.85 7.21 -7.72
N LEU A 98 -7.65 7.34 -6.68
CA LEU A 98 -9.09 7.40 -6.77
C LEU A 98 -9.57 8.74 -6.22
N GLU A 99 -10.27 9.51 -7.03
CA GLU A 99 -10.88 10.75 -6.55
C GLU A 99 -12.25 10.45 -5.96
N VAL A 100 -12.49 10.91 -4.73
CA VAL A 100 -13.81 10.78 -4.11
C VAL A 100 -14.77 11.74 -4.77
N ILE A 101 -15.89 11.23 -5.27
CA ILE A 101 -16.93 12.00 -5.90
C ILE A 101 -18.10 12.16 -4.94
N ASP A 102 -18.51 13.39 -4.70
CA ASP A 102 -19.69 13.66 -3.87
C ASP A 102 -20.96 13.24 -4.60
N LEU A 103 -21.84 12.55 -3.89
CA LEU A 103 -23.07 12.00 -4.47
C LEU A 103 -24.29 12.91 -4.30
#